data_cb55a6685154293c16aa727341a998c8
#
_entry.id   cb55a6685154293c16aa727341a998c8
#
_cell.length_a   1.000
_cell.length_b   1.000
_cell.length_c   1.000
_cell.angle_alpha   90.00
_cell.angle_beta   90.00
_cell.angle_gamma   90.00
#
_symmetry.space_group_name_H-M   'P 1'
#
loop_
_entity.id
_entity.type
_entity.pdbx_description
1 polymer ?
#
loop_
_entity_poly.entity_id
_entity_poly.type
_entity_poly.pdbx_seq_one_letter_code
_entity_poly.pdbx_strand_id
1 'polypeptide(L)'
;SGVIEAKMTEWIEGISWLEWVSGVAGFLVKLLTRFLYYILFISFGGYVVMVVMSPVYSWLSERTEEIVSGREYSFNLKQLFWEIGRGIVISLRCMILQLLVMIVLFFGSFIPLAGLVMPVLTFGVGAYFYGFAFMDYAVERKRFRVKESVRYMRHNAGSVTAIGTVFALSLMIPWGSIVVCSFVSLLSVVAGTVVV
;
A
#
# COMPACT_ATOMS: atom_id res chain seq x y z
N SER A 1 -4.33 -31.53 -58.82
CA SER A 1 -3.93 -30.22 -58.28
C SER A 1 -4.82 -29.82 -57.09
N GLY A 2 -6.12 -30.15 -57.06
CA GLY A 2 -7.07 -29.71 -56.05
C GLY A 2 -6.80 -30.18 -54.62
N VAL A 3 -6.14 -31.34 -54.40
CA VAL A 3 -5.81 -31.85 -53.06
C VAL A 3 -4.65 -31.07 -52.42
N ILE A 4 -3.74 -30.55 -53.23
CA ILE A 4 -2.63 -29.74 -52.76
C ILE A 4 -3.09 -28.34 -52.39
N GLU A 5 -4.01 -27.77 -53.17
CA GLU A 5 -4.61 -26.47 -52.89
C GLU A 5 -5.48 -26.51 -51.60
N ALA A 6 -6.26 -27.57 -51.41
CA ALA A 6 -7.06 -27.75 -50.18
C ALA A 6 -6.19 -27.88 -48.90
N LYS A 7 -5.07 -28.64 -49.01
CA LYS A 7 -4.12 -28.72 -47.87
C LYS A 7 -3.36 -27.41 -47.64
N MET A 8 -3.05 -26.65 -48.68
CA MET A 8 -2.43 -25.32 -48.48
C MET A 8 -3.37 -24.33 -47.84
N THR A 9 -4.67 -24.33 -48.24
CA THR A 9 -5.64 -23.45 -47.60
C THR A 9 -5.87 -23.81 -46.11
N GLU A 10 -5.95 -25.09 -45.80
CA GLU A 10 -6.06 -25.56 -44.40
C GLU A 10 -4.82 -25.18 -43.56
N TRP A 11 -3.63 -25.21 -44.13
CA TRP A 11 -2.40 -24.74 -43.49
C TRP A 11 -2.37 -23.22 -43.29
N ILE A 12 -2.83 -22.45 -44.26
CA ILE A 12 -2.87 -20.98 -44.21
C ILE A 12 -3.90 -20.51 -43.18
N GLU A 13 -5.07 -21.17 -43.08
CA GLU A 13 -6.08 -20.91 -42.04
C GLU A 13 -5.55 -21.24 -40.63
N GLY A 14 -4.79 -22.32 -40.47
CA GLY A 14 -4.11 -22.69 -39.23
C GLY A 14 -3.09 -21.66 -38.79
N ILE A 15 -2.33 -21.07 -39.74
CA ILE A 15 -1.34 -20.01 -39.46
C ILE A 15 -2.05 -18.70 -39.07
N SER A 16 -3.09 -18.33 -39.77
CA SER A 16 -3.85 -17.11 -39.46
C SER A 16 -4.51 -17.19 -38.07
N TRP A 17 -4.98 -18.36 -37.68
CA TRP A 17 -5.54 -18.60 -36.36
C TRP A 17 -4.47 -18.49 -35.26
N LEU A 18 -3.25 -19.01 -35.50
CA LEU A 18 -2.09 -18.89 -34.61
C LEU A 18 -1.64 -17.42 -34.46
N GLU A 19 -1.63 -16.64 -35.49
CA GLU A 19 -1.31 -15.20 -35.46
C GLU A 19 -2.37 -14.42 -34.65
N TRP A 20 -3.65 -14.75 -34.84
CA TRP A 20 -4.71 -14.14 -34.07
C TRP A 20 -4.61 -14.48 -32.57
N VAL A 21 -4.36 -15.76 -32.23
CA VAL A 21 -4.14 -16.20 -30.83
C VAL A 21 -2.90 -15.54 -30.23
N SER A 22 -1.79 -15.41 -30.96
CA SER A 22 -0.60 -14.74 -30.49
C SER A 22 -0.83 -13.24 -30.27
N GLY A 23 -1.62 -12.60 -31.13
CA GLY A 23 -2.04 -11.21 -30.99
C GLY A 23 -2.89 -10.97 -29.74
N VAL A 24 -3.90 -11.82 -29.52
CA VAL A 24 -4.77 -11.75 -28.32
C VAL A 24 -3.96 -12.06 -27.05
N ALA A 25 -3.13 -13.09 -27.08
CA ALA A 25 -2.26 -13.42 -25.94
C ALA A 25 -1.28 -12.27 -25.63
N GLY A 26 -0.67 -11.68 -26.64
CA GLY A 26 0.20 -10.51 -26.48
C GLY A 26 -0.53 -9.28 -25.93
N PHE A 27 -1.77 -9.03 -26.36
CA PHE A 27 -2.62 -7.98 -25.80
C PHE A 27 -2.95 -8.24 -24.33
N LEU A 28 -3.36 -9.46 -23.98
CA LEU A 28 -3.67 -9.86 -22.61
C LEU A 28 -2.47 -9.73 -21.69
N VAL A 29 -1.29 -10.18 -22.14
CA VAL A 29 -0.03 -10.03 -21.39
C VAL A 29 0.28 -8.56 -21.13
N LYS A 30 0.19 -7.70 -22.15
CA LYS A 30 0.40 -6.25 -22.00
C LYS A 30 -0.61 -5.62 -21.04
N LEU A 31 -1.88 -6.02 -21.13
CA LEU A 31 -2.93 -5.54 -20.25
C LEU A 31 -2.69 -5.96 -18.80
N LEU A 32 -2.37 -7.25 -18.57
CA LEU A 32 -2.06 -7.79 -17.25
C LEU A 32 -0.81 -7.14 -16.65
N THR A 33 0.25 -6.96 -17.44
CA THR A 33 1.48 -6.30 -16.98
C THR A 33 1.21 -4.85 -16.58
N ARG A 34 0.42 -4.11 -17.39
CA ARG A 34 0.04 -2.73 -17.08
C ARG A 34 -0.83 -2.64 -15.83
N PHE A 35 -1.77 -3.56 -15.68
CA PHE A 35 -2.64 -3.65 -14.50
C PHE A 35 -1.84 -4.00 -13.24
N LEU A 36 -0.94 -4.98 -13.32
CA LEU A 36 -0.05 -5.36 -12.23
C LEU A 36 0.87 -4.19 -11.82
N TYR A 37 1.47 -3.50 -12.79
CA TYR A 37 2.27 -2.29 -12.55
C TYR A 37 1.45 -1.22 -11.82
N TYR A 38 0.21 -0.98 -12.24
CA TYR A 38 -0.67 0.00 -11.62
C TYR A 38 -1.03 -0.37 -10.17
N ILE A 39 -1.34 -1.64 -9.92
CA ILE A 39 -1.61 -2.13 -8.57
C ILE A 39 -0.38 -1.98 -7.67
N LEU A 40 0.79 -2.38 -8.16
CA LEU A 40 2.04 -2.23 -7.41
C LEU A 40 2.36 -0.75 -7.14
N PHE A 41 2.19 0.10 -8.12
CA PHE A 41 2.43 1.54 -7.97
C PHE A 41 1.50 2.16 -6.92
N ILE A 42 0.19 1.88 -6.97
CA ILE A 42 -0.78 2.37 -5.98
C ILE A 42 -0.47 1.79 -4.60
N SER A 43 -0.16 0.49 -4.51
CA SER A 43 0.09 -0.17 -3.23
C SER A 43 1.38 0.28 -2.56
N PHE A 44 2.44 0.57 -3.32
CA PHE A 44 3.76 0.90 -2.77
C PHE A 44 4.12 2.37 -2.87
N GLY A 45 3.48 3.14 -3.75
CA GLY A 45 3.70 4.58 -3.87
C GLY A 45 3.46 5.33 -2.57
N GLY A 46 2.46 4.92 -1.79
CA GLY A 46 2.19 5.45 -0.46
C GLY A 46 3.36 5.29 0.51
N TYR A 47 4.07 4.16 0.49
CA TYR A 47 5.25 3.94 1.34
C TYR A 47 6.44 4.82 0.93
N VAL A 48 6.64 5.07 -0.36
CA VAL A 48 7.67 5.99 -0.83
C VAL A 48 7.39 7.40 -0.30
N VAL A 49 6.15 7.86 -0.38
CA VAL A 49 5.74 9.15 0.20
C VAL A 49 5.98 9.17 1.71
N MET A 50 5.62 8.12 2.43
CA MET A 50 5.83 8.01 3.88
C MET A 50 7.31 8.09 4.25
N VAL A 51 8.19 7.44 3.50
CA VAL A 51 9.64 7.48 3.74
C VAL A 51 10.19 8.89 3.48
N VAL A 52 9.82 9.51 2.37
CA VAL A 52 10.28 10.88 2.01
C VAL A 52 9.74 11.91 2.99
N MET A 53 8.49 11.77 3.42
CA MET A 53 7.83 12.69 4.35
C MET A 53 8.08 12.35 5.83
N SER A 54 8.83 11.29 6.13
CA SER A 54 9.06 10.84 7.51
C SER A 54 9.60 11.95 8.44
N PRO A 55 10.54 12.82 8.05
CA PRO A 55 10.99 13.90 8.94
C PRO A 55 9.89 14.92 9.24
N VAL A 56 9.00 15.18 8.26
CA VAL A 56 7.86 16.09 8.44
C VAL A 56 6.83 15.46 9.38
N TYR A 57 6.54 14.18 9.21
CA TYR A 57 5.59 13.45 10.07
C TYR A 57 6.10 13.33 11.49
N SER A 58 7.39 13.07 11.69
CA SER A 58 8.01 13.05 13.02
C SER A 58 7.88 14.41 13.70
N TRP A 59 8.26 15.48 13.03
CA TRP A 59 8.11 16.84 13.55
C TRP A 59 6.64 17.19 13.87
N LEU A 60 5.72 16.88 12.96
CA LEU A 60 4.28 17.16 13.15
C LEU A 60 3.72 16.41 14.36
N SER A 61 4.07 15.14 14.50
CA SER A 61 3.66 14.34 15.63
C SER A 61 4.26 14.88 16.94
N GLU A 62 5.52 15.42 16.94
CA GLU A 62 6.12 16.12 18.09
C GLU A 62 5.31 17.33 18.48
N ARG A 63 5.01 18.15 17.51
CA ARG A 63 4.27 19.38 17.75
C ARG A 63 2.85 19.11 18.25
N THR A 64 2.23 18.06 17.74
CA THR A 64 0.90 17.62 18.22
C THR A 64 0.97 17.17 19.66
N GLU A 65 1.97 16.38 20.03
CA GLU A 65 2.11 15.90 21.41
C GLU A 65 2.47 17.03 22.39
N GLU A 66 3.29 18.00 22.00
CA GLU A 66 3.55 19.21 22.78
C GLU A 66 2.25 19.95 23.13
N ILE A 67 1.36 20.10 22.15
CA ILE A 67 0.07 20.79 22.33
C ILE A 67 -0.87 19.98 23.23
N VAL A 68 -0.91 18.67 23.04
CA VAL A 68 -1.87 17.79 23.78
C VAL A 68 -1.37 17.46 25.19
N SER A 69 -0.09 17.19 25.38
CA SER A 69 0.47 16.74 26.66
C SER A 69 1.28 17.80 27.40
N GLY A 70 1.56 18.93 26.79
CA GLY A 70 2.39 20.02 27.36
C GLY A 70 3.87 19.64 27.54
N ARG A 71 4.33 18.55 26.91
CA ARG A 71 5.75 18.15 26.95
C ARG A 71 6.53 18.87 25.87
N GLU A 72 7.58 19.56 26.25
CA GLU A 72 8.52 20.18 25.31
C GLU A 72 9.55 19.17 24.81
N TYR A 73 9.74 19.13 23.50
CA TYR A 73 10.76 18.31 22.86
C TYR A 73 11.90 19.21 22.34
N SER A 74 13.13 18.99 22.85
CA SER A 74 14.30 19.66 22.33
C SER A 74 14.75 19.03 21.03
N PHE A 75 14.91 19.84 19.98
CA PHE A 75 15.39 19.38 18.68
C PHE A 75 16.80 18.77 18.78
N ASN A 76 16.94 17.51 18.39
CA ASN A 76 18.20 16.79 18.39
C ASN A 76 18.38 16.05 17.04
N LEU A 77 19.35 16.51 16.25
CA LEU A 77 19.67 15.93 14.93
C LEU A 77 19.99 14.43 15.00
N LYS A 78 20.69 13.97 16.02
CA LYS A 78 21.03 12.56 16.17
C LYS A 78 19.78 11.70 16.40
N GLN A 79 18.85 12.22 17.17
CA GLN A 79 17.56 11.58 17.41
C GLN A 79 16.75 11.53 16.11
N LEU A 80 16.69 12.63 15.34
CA LEU A 80 15.98 12.70 14.06
C LEU A 80 16.49 11.64 13.05
N PHE A 81 17.82 11.48 12.93
CA PHE A 81 18.38 10.44 12.05
C PHE A 81 18.05 9.03 12.51
N TRP A 82 18.02 8.80 13.81
CA TRP A 82 17.62 7.51 14.37
C TRP A 82 16.14 7.23 14.12
N GLU A 83 15.28 8.21 14.30
CA GLU A 83 13.82 8.14 14.01
C GLU A 83 13.55 7.86 12.53
N ILE A 84 14.22 8.58 11.61
CA ILE A 84 14.15 8.32 10.18
C ILE A 84 14.57 6.87 9.86
N GLY A 85 15.70 6.43 10.39
CA GLY A 85 16.19 5.06 10.18
C GLY A 85 15.20 4.01 10.68
N ARG A 86 14.60 4.22 11.85
CA ARG A 86 13.56 3.35 12.41
C ARG A 86 12.30 3.36 11.53
N GLY A 87 11.83 4.55 11.11
CA GLY A 87 10.67 4.69 10.24
C GLY A 87 10.83 3.95 8.91
N ILE A 88 12.03 4.02 8.30
CA ILE A 88 12.36 3.26 7.09
C ILE A 88 12.25 1.75 7.34
N VAL A 89 12.82 1.24 8.42
CA VAL A 89 12.79 -0.20 8.76
C VAL A 89 11.35 -0.66 8.98
N ILE A 90 10.54 0.12 9.68
CA ILE A 90 9.13 -0.23 9.94
C ILE A 90 8.32 -0.18 8.65
N SER A 91 8.49 0.87 7.83
CA SER A 91 7.82 0.98 6.53
C SER A 91 8.15 -0.18 5.60
N LEU A 92 9.42 -0.57 5.50
CA LEU A 92 9.86 -1.73 4.73
C LEU A 92 9.25 -3.03 5.26
N ARG A 93 9.22 -3.21 6.57
CA ARG A 93 8.59 -4.38 7.19
C ARG A 93 7.10 -4.44 6.93
N CYS A 94 6.38 -3.33 7.07
CA CYS A 94 4.96 -3.24 6.75
C CYS A 94 4.71 -3.53 5.28
N MET A 95 5.53 -2.97 4.38
CA MET A 95 5.46 -3.21 2.94
C MET A 95 5.62 -4.70 2.60
N ILE A 96 6.63 -5.37 3.17
CA ILE A 96 6.87 -6.80 2.94
C ILE A 96 5.70 -7.65 3.47
N LEU A 97 5.23 -7.36 4.69
CA LEU A 97 4.10 -8.09 5.27
C LEU A 97 2.81 -7.87 4.46
N GLN A 98 2.55 -6.64 4.04
CA GLN A 98 1.43 -6.32 3.16
C GLN A 98 1.52 -7.08 1.84
N LEU A 99 2.71 -7.10 1.21
CA LEU A 99 2.94 -7.84 -0.03
C LEU A 99 2.64 -9.34 0.14
N LEU A 100 3.14 -9.96 1.21
CA LEU A 100 2.89 -11.37 1.49
C LEU A 100 1.38 -11.65 1.66
N VAL A 101 0.67 -10.82 2.41
CA VAL A 101 -0.78 -10.97 2.58
C VAL A 101 -1.52 -10.77 1.27
N MET A 102 -1.13 -9.76 0.46
CA MET A 102 -1.73 -9.51 -0.84
C MET A 102 -1.52 -10.67 -1.81
N ILE A 103 -0.35 -11.33 -1.80
CA ILE A 103 -0.09 -12.53 -2.59
C ILE A 103 -1.06 -13.65 -2.19
N VAL A 104 -1.25 -13.88 -0.90
CA VAL A 104 -2.20 -14.90 -0.41
C VAL A 104 -3.63 -14.58 -0.83
N LEU A 105 -4.06 -13.32 -0.69
CA LEU A 105 -5.39 -12.88 -1.11
C LEU A 105 -5.59 -12.97 -2.62
N PHE A 106 -4.53 -12.67 -3.40
CA PHE A 106 -4.55 -12.81 -4.86
C PHE A 106 -4.81 -14.26 -5.26
N PHE A 107 -4.08 -15.22 -4.71
CA PHE A 107 -4.35 -16.64 -4.98
C PHE A 107 -5.72 -17.07 -4.47
N GLY A 108 -6.17 -16.55 -3.34
CA GLY A 108 -7.52 -16.78 -2.82
C GLY A 108 -8.64 -16.28 -3.73
N SER A 109 -8.37 -15.25 -4.54
CA SER A 109 -9.37 -14.70 -5.46
C SER A 109 -9.74 -15.62 -6.63
N PHE A 110 -8.95 -16.65 -6.90
CA PHE A 110 -9.28 -17.68 -7.90
C PHE A 110 -10.36 -18.66 -7.42
N ILE A 111 -10.68 -18.67 -6.13
CA ILE A 111 -11.75 -19.52 -5.60
C ILE A 111 -13.10 -18.85 -5.90
N PRO A 112 -14.03 -19.51 -6.62
CA PRO A 112 -15.39 -19.00 -6.84
C PRO A 112 -16.04 -18.64 -5.49
N LEU A 113 -16.84 -17.63 -5.41
CA LEU A 113 -17.42 -16.99 -4.23
C LEU A 113 -16.41 -16.20 -3.35
N ALA A 114 -15.19 -16.70 -3.11
CA ALA A 114 -14.17 -15.95 -2.37
C ALA A 114 -13.75 -14.69 -3.12
N GLY A 115 -13.70 -14.73 -4.46
CA GLY A 115 -13.33 -13.59 -5.31
C GLY A 115 -14.16 -12.32 -5.08
N LEU A 116 -15.42 -12.43 -4.63
CA LEU A 116 -16.26 -11.28 -4.30
C LEU A 116 -15.82 -10.57 -2.99
N VAL A 117 -15.29 -11.33 -2.05
CA VAL A 117 -14.87 -10.82 -0.72
C VAL A 117 -13.42 -10.32 -0.75
N MET A 118 -12.59 -10.88 -1.64
CA MET A 118 -11.15 -10.55 -1.70
C MET A 118 -10.82 -9.08 -1.92
N PRO A 119 -11.51 -8.30 -2.76
CA PRO A 119 -11.25 -6.87 -2.89
C PRO A 119 -11.46 -6.10 -1.59
N VAL A 120 -12.50 -6.45 -0.83
CA VAL A 120 -12.81 -5.82 0.45
C VAL A 120 -11.73 -6.15 1.48
N LEU A 121 -11.28 -7.41 1.53
CA LEU A 121 -10.19 -7.83 2.40
C LEU A 121 -8.88 -7.15 2.02
N THR A 122 -8.57 -7.06 0.74
CA THR A 122 -7.37 -6.38 0.22
C THR A 122 -7.37 -4.89 0.61
N PHE A 123 -8.50 -4.22 0.47
CA PHE A 123 -8.67 -2.84 0.91
C PHE A 123 -8.48 -2.71 2.42
N GLY A 124 -9.11 -3.57 3.23
CA GLY A 124 -8.99 -3.57 4.69
C GLY A 124 -7.56 -3.82 5.17
N VAL A 125 -6.86 -4.76 4.55
CA VAL A 125 -5.43 -5.02 4.81
C VAL A 125 -4.58 -3.81 4.47
N GLY A 126 -4.77 -3.21 3.29
CA GLY A 126 -4.08 -1.98 2.90
C GLY A 126 -4.30 -0.84 3.89
N ALA A 127 -5.55 -0.61 4.27
CA ALA A 127 -5.93 0.38 5.26
C ALA A 127 -5.26 0.13 6.61
N TYR A 128 -5.25 -1.12 7.11
CA TYR A 128 -4.57 -1.45 8.35
C TYR A 128 -3.06 -1.13 8.31
N PHE A 129 -2.36 -1.48 7.24
CA PHE A 129 -0.92 -1.22 7.13
C PHE A 129 -0.60 0.27 6.97
N TYR A 130 -1.42 1.04 6.26
CA TYR A 130 -1.27 2.49 6.19
C TYR A 130 -1.49 3.14 7.57
N GLY A 131 -2.57 2.77 8.26
CA GLY A 131 -2.83 3.26 9.61
C GLY A 131 -1.72 2.90 10.59
N PHE A 132 -1.17 1.67 10.47
CA PHE A 132 -0.02 1.25 11.26
C PHE A 132 1.18 2.20 11.06
N ALA A 133 1.51 2.52 9.80
CA ALA A 133 2.63 3.38 9.49
C ALA A 133 2.44 4.80 10.05
N PHE A 134 1.22 5.36 10.00
CA PHE A 134 0.94 6.68 10.57
C PHE A 134 0.97 6.70 12.10
N MET A 135 0.40 5.70 12.75
CA MET A 135 0.39 5.62 14.22
C MET A 135 1.77 5.29 14.79
N ASP A 136 2.66 4.68 14.00
CA ASP A 136 3.99 4.34 14.49
C ASP A 136 4.81 5.57 14.90
N TYR A 137 4.62 6.71 14.24
CA TYR A 137 5.26 7.98 14.63
C TYR A 137 4.89 8.40 16.06
N ALA A 138 3.65 8.17 16.48
CA ALA A 138 3.21 8.46 17.85
C ALA A 138 3.73 7.43 18.87
N VAL A 139 3.67 6.16 18.50
CA VAL A 139 4.14 5.05 19.36
C VAL A 139 5.66 5.10 19.57
N GLU A 140 6.42 5.59 18.58
CA GLU A 140 7.86 5.79 18.67
C GLU A 140 8.24 6.68 19.84
N ARG A 141 7.48 7.72 20.13
CA ARG A 141 7.74 8.65 21.23
C ARG A 141 7.60 8.01 22.59
N LYS A 142 6.75 6.99 22.70
CA LYS A 142 6.64 6.17 23.91
C LYS A 142 7.83 5.21 24.06
N ARG A 143 8.82 5.29 23.17
CA ARG A 143 10.05 4.46 23.14
C ARG A 143 9.75 2.96 23.12
N PHE A 144 8.64 2.56 22.53
CA PHE A 144 8.28 1.16 22.39
C PHE A 144 9.28 0.45 21.47
N ARG A 145 9.66 -0.76 21.85
CA ARG A 145 10.38 -1.66 20.94
C ARG A 145 9.45 -2.11 19.82
N VAL A 146 10.01 -2.50 18.69
CA VAL A 146 9.23 -2.94 17.51
C VAL A 146 8.17 -4.00 17.85
N LYS A 147 8.50 -4.95 18.76
CA LYS A 147 7.53 -5.97 19.20
C LYS A 147 6.37 -5.38 20.02
N GLU A 148 6.64 -4.39 20.82
CA GLU A 148 5.65 -3.69 21.65
C GLU A 148 4.74 -2.82 20.78
N SER A 149 5.31 -2.10 19.80
CA SER A 149 4.55 -1.36 18.79
C SER A 149 3.57 -2.27 18.05
N VAL A 150 4.04 -3.42 17.55
CA VAL A 150 3.17 -4.39 16.86
C VAL A 150 2.05 -4.90 17.77
N ARG A 151 2.36 -5.19 19.04
CA ARG A 151 1.34 -5.64 20.02
C ARG A 151 0.31 -4.56 20.27
N TYR A 152 0.74 -3.31 20.47
CA TYR A 152 -0.13 -2.16 20.68
C TYR A 152 -1.07 -1.93 19.48
N MET A 153 -0.52 -1.92 18.26
CA MET A 153 -1.30 -1.75 17.02
C MET A 153 -2.33 -2.86 16.83
N ARG A 154 -1.96 -4.10 17.15
CA ARG A 154 -2.91 -5.23 17.07
C ARG A 154 -4.03 -5.11 18.08
N HIS A 155 -3.75 -4.61 19.28
CA HIS A 155 -4.77 -4.39 20.30
C HIS A 155 -5.73 -3.26 19.89
N ASN A 156 -5.23 -2.23 19.22
CA ASN A 156 -6.00 -1.08 18.76
C ASN A 156 -6.28 -1.15 17.23
N ALA A 157 -6.43 -2.35 16.68
CA ALA A 157 -6.58 -2.56 15.24
C ALA A 157 -7.75 -1.77 14.62
N GLY A 158 -8.82 -1.52 15.37
CA GLY A 158 -9.95 -0.70 14.93
C GLY A 158 -9.54 0.74 14.62
N SER A 159 -8.86 1.42 15.56
CA SER A 159 -8.36 2.80 15.36
C SER A 159 -7.31 2.86 14.27
N VAL A 160 -6.39 1.89 14.24
CA VAL A 160 -5.38 1.76 13.18
C VAL A 160 -6.04 1.68 11.81
N THR A 161 -7.01 0.76 11.65
CA THR A 161 -7.71 0.58 10.37
C THR A 161 -8.54 1.80 10.02
N ALA A 162 -9.19 2.45 10.97
CA ALA A 162 -9.99 3.65 10.71
C ALA A 162 -9.13 4.79 10.14
N ILE A 163 -7.99 5.10 10.76
CA ILE A 163 -7.05 6.12 10.29
C ILE A 163 -6.54 5.78 8.88
N GLY A 164 -6.13 4.53 8.68
CA GLY A 164 -5.64 4.09 7.38
C GLY A 164 -6.73 4.02 6.31
N THR A 165 -7.99 3.78 6.67
CA THR A 165 -9.12 3.80 5.74
C THR A 165 -9.33 5.20 5.16
N VAL A 166 -9.27 6.24 5.99
CA VAL A 166 -9.39 7.63 5.53
C VAL A 166 -8.31 7.94 4.48
N PHE A 167 -7.07 7.52 4.76
CA PHE A 167 -5.97 7.68 3.81
C PHE A 167 -6.15 6.82 2.54
N ALA A 168 -6.51 5.55 2.68
CA ALA A 168 -6.73 4.65 1.54
C ALA A 168 -7.85 5.16 0.62
N LEU A 169 -8.93 5.72 1.18
CA LEU A 169 -10.01 6.35 0.40
C LEU A 169 -9.51 7.59 -0.35
N SER A 170 -8.62 8.38 0.24
CA SER A 170 -8.05 9.55 -0.44
C SER A 170 -7.22 9.17 -1.67
N LEU A 171 -6.55 8.01 -1.64
CA LEU A 171 -5.82 7.46 -2.78
C LEU A 171 -6.73 7.06 -3.96
N MET A 172 -8.01 6.80 -3.69
CA MET A 172 -8.98 6.43 -4.73
C MET A 172 -9.52 7.63 -5.52
N ILE A 173 -9.19 8.87 -5.12
CA ILE A 173 -9.63 10.08 -5.82
C ILE A 173 -8.73 10.32 -7.04
N PRO A 174 -9.23 10.19 -8.29
CA PRO A 174 -8.37 10.08 -9.47
C PRO A 174 -7.68 11.40 -9.87
N TRP A 175 -8.27 12.56 -9.61
CA TRP A 175 -7.78 13.86 -10.12
C TRP A 175 -7.12 14.76 -9.07
N GLY A 176 -7.30 14.49 -7.80
CA GLY A 176 -6.76 15.29 -6.69
C GLY A 176 -5.84 14.49 -5.76
N SER A 177 -5.50 13.26 -6.14
CA SER A 177 -4.87 12.30 -5.24
C SER A 177 -3.60 12.83 -4.56
N ILE A 178 -2.70 13.50 -5.27
CA ILE A 178 -1.44 13.99 -4.69
C ILE A 178 -1.70 15.05 -3.60
N VAL A 179 -2.51 16.05 -3.89
CA VAL A 179 -2.80 17.15 -2.95
C VAL A 179 -3.63 16.62 -1.77
N VAL A 180 -4.72 15.88 -2.07
CA VAL A 180 -5.61 15.32 -1.05
C VAL A 180 -4.85 14.32 -0.17
N CYS A 181 -4.04 13.42 -0.75
CA CYS A 181 -3.24 12.47 0.01
C CYS A 181 -2.21 13.15 0.91
N SER A 182 -1.60 14.26 0.45
CA SER A 182 -0.67 15.03 1.28
C SER A 182 -1.37 15.59 2.52
N PHE A 183 -2.53 16.22 2.37
CA PHE A 183 -3.29 16.75 3.51
C PHE A 183 -3.82 15.63 4.40
N VAL A 184 -4.39 14.56 3.83
CA VAL A 184 -4.93 13.45 4.60
C VAL A 184 -3.83 12.69 5.34
N SER A 185 -2.64 12.56 4.78
CA SER A 185 -1.51 11.94 5.48
C SER A 185 -1.08 12.75 6.73
N LEU A 186 -1.03 14.09 6.62
CA LEU A 186 -0.76 14.96 7.77
C LEU A 186 -1.84 14.80 8.86
N LEU A 187 -3.11 14.84 8.47
CA LEU A 187 -4.23 14.62 9.40
C LEU A 187 -4.19 13.23 10.04
N SER A 188 -3.79 12.21 9.29
CA SER A 188 -3.65 10.84 9.79
C SER A 188 -2.55 10.70 10.85
N VAL A 189 -1.44 11.43 10.70
CA VAL A 189 -0.38 11.49 11.72
C VAL A 189 -0.88 12.21 12.99
N VAL A 190 -1.56 13.34 12.83
CA VAL A 190 -2.14 14.06 13.97
C VAL A 190 -3.16 13.20 14.71
N ALA A 191 -4.10 12.60 13.98
CA ALA A 191 -5.10 11.69 14.55
C ALA A 191 -4.44 10.49 15.27
N GLY A 192 -3.43 9.89 14.66
CA GLY A 192 -2.64 8.81 15.24
C GLY A 192 -1.96 9.23 16.55
N THR A 193 -1.45 10.46 16.61
CA THR A 193 -0.79 10.99 17.82
C THR A 193 -1.79 11.23 18.95
N VAL A 194 -2.99 11.71 18.65
CA VAL A 194 -4.04 11.96 19.65
C VAL A 194 -4.64 10.67 20.21
N VAL A 195 -4.71 9.61 19.39
CA VAL A 195 -5.29 8.31 19.78
C VAL A 195 -4.32 7.46 20.63
N VAL A 196 -3.00 7.65 20.49
CA VAL A 196 -1.96 6.92 21.23
C VAL A 196 -1.70 7.53 22.60
#